data_137dfa29e70232040a6162354baf8403
#
_entry.id   137dfa29e70232040a6162354baf8403
#
_cell.length_a   1.000
_cell.length_b   1.000
_cell.length_c   1.000
_cell.angle_alpha   90.00
_cell.angle_beta   90.00
_cell.angle_gamma   90.00
#
_symmetry.space_group_name_H-M   'P 1'
#
loop_
_entity.id
_entity.type
_entity.pdbx_description
1 polymer ?
#
loop_
_entity_poly.entity_id
_entity_poly.type
_entity_poly.pdbx_seq_one_letter_code
_entity_poly.pdbx_strand_id
1 'polypeptide(L)'
;MDAQLTIVDVTGSTNDDLLEAGKQGAPHGTGLAARAQTAGRGRRGHKWDSTAGNLLLSIVLRPCVNPAKYSGLAAVSGLAVLEALEKQGLANEIGLKWPNDLVARGRKLGGILVEAARDNEGKPFAVCGIGVNVNYTPQEVPDGGLAAIGLSDLNESVPAVDILLDEVYHAVIDAVDTWAERLNAKEEDAGPLAPVHDEYIAHLNWIGKHVIARSPAGDELARGIFRTVDDCGRACIETESGLCVFHFEEASLRPLSE
;
A
#
# COMPACT_ATOMS: atom_id res chain seq x y z
N MET A 1 -10.20 -1.15 -25.40
CA MET A 1 -9.62 0.16 -25.04
C MET A 1 -8.34 -0.17 -24.33
N ASP A 2 -7.25 0.41 -24.76
CA ASP A 2 -5.96 0.19 -24.13
C ASP A 2 -5.96 0.85 -22.76
N ALA A 3 -5.24 0.28 -21.80
CA ALA A 3 -5.06 0.82 -20.47
C ALA A 3 -4.39 2.21 -20.58
N GLN A 4 -4.92 3.20 -19.89
CA GLN A 4 -4.42 4.56 -19.96
C GLN A 4 -4.48 5.23 -18.58
N LEU A 5 -3.43 5.98 -18.24
CA LEU A 5 -3.42 6.88 -17.09
C LEU A 5 -4.10 8.21 -17.48
N THR A 6 -5.14 8.57 -16.75
CA THR A 6 -5.80 9.87 -16.85
C THR A 6 -5.46 10.72 -15.64
N ILE A 7 -5.19 12.01 -15.83
CA ILE A 7 -4.94 12.96 -14.73
C ILE A 7 -6.05 14.00 -14.74
N VAL A 8 -6.66 14.22 -13.56
CA VAL A 8 -7.72 15.22 -13.36
C VAL A 8 -7.28 16.24 -12.29
N ASP A 9 -7.84 17.45 -12.34
CA ASP A 9 -7.52 18.46 -11.34
C ASP A 9 -8.12 18.10 -9.97
N VAL A 10 -9.40 17.74 -9.92
CA VAL A 10 -10.09 17.42 -8.66
C VAL A 10 -11.12 16.32 -8.90
N THR A 11 -11.18 15.38 -7.96
CA THR A 11 -12.28 14.42 -7.85
C THR A 11 -12.71 14.21 -6.40
N GLY A 12 -13.75 13.43 -6.18
CA GLY A 12 -14.13 12.94 -4.85
C GLY A 12 -13.09 12.00 -4.29
N SER A 13 -12.86 10.89 -4.98
CA SER A 13 -11.86 9.87 -4.66
C SER A 13 -11.50 9.08 -5.91
N THR A 14 -10.23 9.03 -6.26
CA THR A 14 -9.74 8.24 -7.40
C THR A 14 -10.08 6.75 -7.26
N ASN A 15 -10.12 6.21 -6.03
CA ASN A 15 -10.55 4.83 -5.79
C ASN A 15 -12.03 4.62 -6.10
N ASP A 16 -12.89 5.53 -5.65
CA ASP A 16 -14.35 5.41 -5.89
C ASP A 16 -14.66 5.50 -7.38
N ASP A 17 -14.03 6.43 -8.09
CA ASP A 17 -14.20 6.59 -9.54
C ASP A 17 -13.76 5.32 -10.29
N LEU A 18 -12.61 4.72 -9.91
CA LEU A 18 -12.14 3.51 -10.54
C LEU A 18 -12.84 2.24 -10.08
N LEU A 19 -13.42 2.20 -8.89
CA LEU A 19 -14.33 1.11 -8.50
C LEU A 19 -15.55 1.10 -9.40
N GLU A 20 -16.13 2.26 -9.71
CA GLU A 20 -17.27 2.36 -10.63
C GLU A 20 -16.86 2.01 -12.07
N ALA A 21 -15.74 2.54 -12.57
CA ALA A 21 -15.21 2.19 -13.88
C ALA A 21 -14.91 0.68 -14.00
N GLY A 22 -14.33 0.08 -12.96
CA GLY A 22 -14.02 -1.35 -12.90
C GLY A 22 -15.26 -2.22 -12.93
N LYS A 23 -16.37 -1.82 -12.27
CA LYS A 23 -17.68 -2.48 -12.36
C LYS A 23 -18.23 -2.45 -13.78
N GLN A 24 -17.99 -1.37 -14.50
CA GLN A 24 -18.38 -1.20 -15.91
C GLN A 24 -17.43 -1.88 -16.89
N GLY A 25 -16.42 -2.63 -16.41
CA GLY A 25 -15.53 -3.42 -17.24
C GLY A 25 -14.25 -2.69 -17.69
N ALA A 26 -13.85 -1.61 -17.01
CA ALA A 26 -12.56 -0.98 -17.29
C ALA A 26 -11.43 -2.02 -17.28
N PRO A 27 -10.49 -2.00 -18.26
CA PRO A 27 -9.45 -3.02 -18.39
C PRO A 27 -8.41 -2.91 -17.28
N HIS A 28 -7.62 -3.99 -17.13
CA HIS A 28 -6.42 -3.99 -16.30
C HIS A 28 -5.50 -2.84 -16.70
N GLY A 29 -4.91 -2.15 -15.72
CA GLY A 29 -4.03 -1.01 -15.92
C GLY A 29 -4.77 0.33 -16.12
N THR A 30 -6.11 0.38 -16.19
CA THR A 30 -6.80 1.69 -16.22
C THR A 30 -6.41 2.50 -14.97
N GLY A 31 -5.79 3.66 -15.17
CA GLY A 31 -5.28 4.54 -14.11
C GLY A 31 -6.00 5.87 -14.03
N LEU A 32 -6.20 6.36 -12.83
CA LEU A 32 -6.70 7.71 -12.55
C LEU A 32 -5.83 8.36 -11.47
N ALA A 33 -5.25 9.51 -11.80
CA ALA A 33 -4.59 10.37 -10.83
C ALA A 33 -5.35 11.69 -10.68
N ALA A 34 -5.26 12.29 -9.49
CA ALA A 34 -5.87 13.58 -9.22
C ALA A 34 -4.87 14.55 -8.58
N ARG A 35 -4.97 15.85 -8.89
CA ARG A 35 -4.19 16.90 -8.21
C ARG A 35 -4.66 17.10 -6.77
N ALA A 36 -5.97 16.90 -6.52
CA ALA A 36 -6.57 16.92 -5.20
C ALA A 36 -7.81 16.04 -5.15
N GLN A 37 -8.15 15.55 -3.93
CA GLN A 37 -9.40 14.83 -3.68
C GLN A 37 -10.19 15.51 -2.57
N THR A 38 -11.52 15.58 -2.71
CA THR A 38 -12.41 16.16 -1.70
C THR A 38 -12.88 15.16 -0.65
N ALA A 39 -12.77 13.86 -0.95
CA ALA A 39 -13.18 12.76 -0.09
C ALA A 39 -12.15 11.60 -0.13
N GLY A 40 -10.83 11.94 -0.09
CA GLY A 40 -9.75 10.95 -0.10
C GLY A 40 -9.90 9.92 1.03
N ARG A 41 -9.71 8.65 0.71
CA ARG A 41 -9.95 7.52 1.63
C ARG A 41 -8.67 6.75 1.95
N GLY A 42 -8.56 6.33 3.19
CA GLY A 42 -7.64 5.31 3.66
C GLY A 42 -8.40 4.07 4.13
N ARG A 43 -7.68 3.09 4.68
CA ARG A 43 -8.28 1.88 5.25
C ARG A 43 -9.18 2.20 6.44
N ARG A 44 -10.18 1.34 6.67
CA ARG A 44 -11.08 1.40 7.84
C ARG A 44 -11.81 2.73 7.99
N GLY A 45 -12.10 3.41 6.87
CA GLY A 45 -12.83 4.68 6.88
C GLY A 45 -12.00 5.89 7.32
N HIS A 46 -10.69 5.74 7.53
CA HIS A 46 -9.82 6.90 7.75
C HIS A 46 -9.81 7.81 6.51
N LYS A 47 -9.75 9.10 6.74
CA LYS A 47 -9.52 10.07 5.67
C LYS A 47 -8.04 10.04 5.25
N TRP A 48 -7.79 10.25 3.96
CA TRP A 48 -6.49 10.55 3.41
C TRP A 48 -6.46 12.03 3.05
N ASP A 49 -5.49 12.78 3.60
CA ASP A 49 -5.30 14.17 3.21
C ASP A 49 -4.80 14.21 1.76
N SER A 50 -5.60 14.82 0.92
CA SER A 50 -5.42 14.82 -0.53
C SER A 50 -5.17 16.21 -1.08
N THR A 51 -4.40 17.00 -0.35
CA THR A 51 -4.00 18.35 -0.76
C THR A 51 -3.07 18.30 -1.98
N ALA A 52 -3.19 19.29 -2.85
CA ALA A 52 -2.36 19.40 -4.05
C ALA A 52 -0.86 19.40 -3.72
N GLY A 53 -0.08 18.80 -4.61
CA GLY A 53 1.37 18.64 -4.45
C GLY A 53 1.79 17.25 -3.98
N ASN A 54 0.86 16.34 -3.77
CA ASN A 54 1.09 14.96 -3.40
C ASN A 54 0.71 14.00 -4.55
N LEU A 55 1.25 12.79 -4.52
CA LEU A 55 0.89 11.74 -5.46
C LEU A 55 -0.41 11.08 -4.99
N LEU A 56 -1.43 11.14 -5.83
CA LEU A 56 -2.77 10.57 -5.60
C LEU A 56 -3.14 9.77 -6.84
N LEU A 57 -2.97 8.46 -6.80
CA LEU A 57 -3.13 7.54 -7.93
C LEU A 57 -3.99 6.36 -7.54
N SER A 58 -4.87 5.92 -8.43
CA SER A 58 -5.54 4.62 -8.34
C SER A 58 -5.43 3.88 -9.66
N ILE A 59 -5.39 2.53 -9.60
CA ILE A 59 -5.21 1.65 -10.76
C ILE A 59 -6.19 0.48 -10.66
N VAL A 60 -6.91 0.18 -11.74
CA VAL A 60 -7.71 -1.04 -11.87
C VAL A 60 -6.78 -2.21 -12.15
N LEU A 61 -6.78 -3.22 -11.30
CA LEU A 61 -5.98 -4.42 -11.40
C LEU A 61 -6.86 -5.64 -11.63
N ARG A 62 -6.53 -6.45 -12.64
CA ARG A 62 -7.21 -7.72 -12.97
C ARG A 62 -6.19 -8.85 -13.11
N PRO A 63 -5.38 -9.11 -12.05
CA PRO A 63 -4.36 -10.16 -12.14
C PRO A 63 -5.04 -11.53 -12.34
N CYS A 64 -4.44 -12.34 -13.20
CA CYS A 64 -4.95 -13.68 -13.51
C CYS A 64 -4.56 -14.68 -12.41
N VAL A 65 -5.06 -14.46 -11.19
CA VAL A 65 -4.86 -15.35 -10.02
C VAL A 65 -6.18 -15.54 -9.29
N ASN A 66 -6.24 -16.53 -8.40
CA ASN A 66 -7.39 -16.68 -7.51
C ASN A 66 -7.63 -15.39 -6.68
N PRO A 67 -8.83 -14.81 -6.67
CA PRO A 67 -9.13 -13.58 -5.93
C PRO A 67 -8.81 -13.64 -4.42
N ALA A 68 -8.79 -14.84 -3.82
CA ALA A 68 -8.34 -15.02 -2.43
C ALA A 68 -6.87 -14.59 -2.22
N LYS A 69 -6.08 -14.51 -3.27
CA LYS A 69 -4.68 -14.05 -3.24
C LYS A 69 -4.53 -12.52 -3.35
N TYR A 70 -5.60 -11.78 -3.59
CA TYR A 70 -5.57 -10.31 -3.71
C TYR A 70 -5.09 -9.59 -2.44
N SER A 71 -5.10 -10.29 -1.30
CA SER A 71 -4.48 -9.78 -0.06
C SER A 71 -2.98 -9.47 -0.19
N GLY A 72 -2.28 -10.05 -1.17
CA GLY A 72 -0.87 -9.73 -1.48
C GLY A 72 -0.65 -8.42 -2.23
N LEU A 73 -1.68 -7.89 -2.91
CA LEU A 73 -1.55 -6.74 -3.79
C LEU A 73 -1.00 -5.48 -3.09
N ALA A 74 -1.36 -5.26 -1.82
CA ALA A 74 -0.86 -4.10 -1.08
C ALA A 74 0.67 -4.17 -0.84
N ALA A 75 1.20 -5.36 -0.55
CA ALA A 75 2.64 -5.57 -0.37
C ALA A 75 3.40 -5.45 -1.70
N VAL A 76 2.88 -6.08 -2.76
CA VAL A 76 3.45 -5.98 -4.11
C VAL A 76 3.49 -4.54 -4.60
N SER A 77 2.37 -3.82 -4.47
CA SER A 77 2.32 -2.40 -4.85
C SER A 77 3.25 -1.54 -3.98
N GLY A 78 3.41 -1.88 -2.69
CA GLY A 78 4.35 -1.19 -1.79
C GLY A 78 5.80 -1.33 -2.24
N LEU A 79 6.21 -2.52 -2.61
CA LEU A 79 7.53 -2.79 -3.18
C LEU A 79 7.74 -2.03 -4.50
N ALA A 80 6.75 -2.05 -5.38
CA ALA A 80 6.82 -1.32 -6.64
C ALA A 80 6.96 0.19 -6.46
N VAL A 81 6.26 0.78 -5.48
CA VAL A 81 6.43 2.21 -5.14
C VAL A 81 7.84 2.46 -4.62
N LEU A 82 8.40 1.61 -3.77
CA LEU A 82 9.80 1.76 -3.30
C LEU A 82 10.78 1.70 -4.47
N GLU A 83 10.63 0.73 -5.36
CA GLU A 83 11.48 0.60 -6.55
C GLU A 83 11.41 1.85 -7.45
N ALA A 84 10.20 2.38 -7.68
CA ALA A 84 10.01 3.61 -8.46
C ALA A 84 10.69 4.83 -7.80
N LEU A 85 10.60 4.95 -6.48
CA LEU A 85 11.28 6.02 -5.72
C LEU A 85 12.81 5.83 -5.75
N GLU A 86 13.30 4.60 -5.68
CA GLU A 86 14.74 4.28 -5.76
C GLU A 86 15.33 4.64 -7.11
N LYS A 87 14.65 4.35 -8.21
CA LYS A 87 15.04 4.77 -9.57
C LYS A 87 15.20 6.29 -9.70
N GLN A 88 14.45 7.05 -8.90
CA GLN A 88 14.54 8.51 -8.82
C GLN A 88 15.54 9.00 -7.75
N GLY A 89 16.27 8.11 -7.09
CA GLY A 89 17.23 8.43 -6.03
C GLY A 89 16.61 8.86 -4.70
N LEU A 90 15.34 8.53 -4.46
CA LEU A 90 14.54 9.02 -3.31
C LEU A 90 14.29 7.97 -2.21
N ALA A 91 14.73 6.73 -2.39
CA ALA A 91 14.38 5.63 -1.47
C ALA A 91 15.22 5.56 -0.19
N ASN A 92 16.23 6.43 -0.03
CA ASN A 92 17.04 6.45 1.19
C ASN A 92 16.14 6.67 2.43
N GLU A 93 16.26 5.79 3.42
CA GLU A 93 15.49 5.81 4.67
C GLU A 93 13.98 5.46 4.54
N ILE A 94 13.48 5.13 3.32
CA ILE A 94 12.10 4.73 3.13
C ILE A 94 11.99 3.20 3.25
N GLY A 95 10.97 2.75 3.96
CA GLY A 95 10.64 1.34 4.08
C GLY A 95 9.15 1.13 4.16
N LEU A 96 8.75 -0.13 4.25
CA LEU A 96 7.36 -0.53 4.41
C LEU A 96 7.01 -0.71 5.89
N LYS A 97 5.81 -0.37 6.25
CA LYS A 97 5.20 -0.73 7.53
C LYS A 97 4.00 -1.61 7.24
N TRP A 98 4.03 -2.81 7.80
CA TRP A 98 2.90 -3.73 7.72
C TRP A 98 1.59 -3.06 8.20
N PRO A 99 0.50 -3.24 7.46
CA PRO A 99 0.40 -4.05 6.25
C PRO A 99 0.52 -3.25 4.93
N ASN A 100 0.46 -1.90 4.93
CA ASN A 100 0.19 -1.13 3.72
C ASN A 100 0.69 0.32 3.73
N ASP A 101 1.55 0.69 4.68
CA ASP A 101 2.08 2.03 4.78
C ASP A 101 3.53 2.10 4.26
N LEU A 102 3.88 3.22 3.62
CA LEU A 102 5.27 3.63 3.42
C LEU A 102 5.67 4.53 4.59
N VAL A 103 6.85 4.31 5.13
CA VAL A 103 7.35 5.07 6.29
C VAL A 103 8.81 5.47 6.09
N ALA A 104 9.16 6.62 6.64
CA ALA A 104 10.54 7.11 6.73
C ALA A 104 10.76 7.78 8.08
N ARG A 105 11.89 7.57 8.72
CA ARG A 105 12.23 8.15 10.03
C ARG A 105 11.13 7.96 11.09
N GLY A 106 10.46 6.80 11.08
CA GLY A 106 9.36 6.49 12.00
C GLY A 106 8.06 7.25 11.72
N ARG A 107 7.96 8.00 10.61
CA ARG A 107 6.80 8.80 10.20
C ARG A 107 6.18 8.25 8.92
N LYS A 108 4.89 8.52 8.69
CA LYS A 108 4.13 8.02 7.54
C LYS A 108 4.39 8.88 6.31
N LEU A 109 4.99 8.29 5.29
CA LEU A 109 5.22 8.89 3.98
C LEU A 109 4.05 8.67 3.03
N GLY A 110 3.45 7.48 3.06
CA GLY A 110 2.43 7.10 2.12
C GLY A 110 1.56 5.95 2.62
N GLY A 111 0.60 5.56 1.81
CA GLY A 111 -0.26 4.43 2.09
C GLY A 111 -0.88 3.85 0.83
N ILE A 112 -1.19 2.55 0.89
CA ILE A 112 -1.79 1.80 -0.20
C ILE A 112 -3.15 1.29 0.27
N LEU A 113 -4.17 1.50 -0.55
CA LEU A 113 -5.53 1.04 -0.32
C LEU A 113 -5.97 0.12 -1.45
N VAL A 114 -6.04 -1.18 -1.19
CA VAL A 114 -6.56 -2.16 -2.15
C VAL A 114 -8.00 -2.51 -1.80
N GLU A 115 -8.90 -2.37 -2.76
CA GLU A 115 -10.31 -2.71 -2.64
C GLU A 115 -10.70 -3.68 -3.75
N ALA A 116 -11.08 -4.91 -3.37
CA ALA A 116 -11.51 -5.95 -4.30
C ALA A 116 -13.02 -5.88 -4.56
N ALA A 117 -13.43 -6.09 -5.81
CA ALA A 117 -14.82 -6.09 -6.23
C ALA A 117 -15.05 -7.08 -7.39
N ARG A 118 -16.28 -7.12 -7.87
CA ARG A 118 -16.68 -7.82 -9.10
C ARG A 118 -17.32 -6.83 -10.05
N ASP A 119 -17.07 -7.02 -11.34
CA ASP A 119 -17.75 -6.23 -12.38
C ASP A 119 -19.18 -6.76 -12.65
N ASN A 120 -19.88 -6.08 -13.53
CA ASN A 120 -21.27 -6.42 -13.88
C ASN A 120 -21.41 -7.79 -14.56
N GLU A 121 -20.31 -8.40 -15.02
CA GLU A 121 -20.27 -9.76 -15.55
C GLU A 121 -19.85 -10.79 -14.48
N GLY A 122 -19.60 -10.34 -13.23
CA GLY A 122 -19.16 -11.18 -12.12
C GLY A 122 -17.65 -11.46 -12.09
N LYS A 123 -16.85 -10.87 -12.99
CA LYS A 123 -15.40 -11.04 -13.04
C LYS A 123 -14.74 -10.26 -11.90
N PRO A 124 -13.78 -10.86 -11.17
CA PRO A 124 -13.11 -10.19 -10.08
C PRO A 124 -12.13 -9.12 -10.60
N PHE A 125 -11.99 -8.04 -9.84
CA PHE A 125 -10.96 -7.02 -10.01
C PHE A 125 -10.62 -6.39 -8.66
N ALA A 126 -9.54 -5.64 -8.62
CA ALA A 126 -9.20 -4.78 -7.49
C ALA A 126 -8.90 -3.36 -7.98
N VAL A 127 -9.10 -2.38 -7.11
CA VAL A 127 -8.57 -1.03 -7.28
C VAL A 127 -7.47 -0.83 -6.26
N CYS A 128 -6.28 -0.46 -6.73
CA CYS A 128 -5.13 -0.13 -5.89
C CYS A 128 -4.97 1.38 -5.85
N GLY A 129 -5.33 2.00 -4.72
CA GLY A 129 -5.09 3.40 -4.44
C GLY A 129 -3.73 3.60 -3.77
N ILE A 130 -2.98 4.58 -4.24
CA ILE A 130 -1.63 4.91 -3.79
C ILE A 130 -1.61 6.41 -3.47
N GLY A 131 -1.34 6.72 -2.20
CA GLY A 131 -1.10 8.09 -1.73
C GLY A 131 0.31 8.24 -1.22
N VAL A 132 1.08 9.20 -1.74
CA VAL A 132 2.42 9.52 -1.25
C VAL A 132 2.52 11.03 -1.00
N ASN A 133 2.95 11.40 0.20
CA ASN A 133 3.26 12.79 0.52
C ASN A 133 4.55 13.19 -0.22
N VAL A 134 4.45 14.12 -1.14
CA VAL A 134 5.60 14.59 -1.94
C VAL A 134 6.03 15.97 -1.47
N ASN A 135 5.25 17.00 -1.77
CA ASN A 135 5.57 18.39 -1.46
C ASN A 135 4.74 18.97 -0.30
N TYR A 136 3.67 18.28 0.08
CA TYR A 136 2.82 18.71 1.20
C TYR A 136 2.77 17.61 2.26
N THR A 137 3.10 17.99 3.50
CA THR A 137 3.07 17.09 4.66
C THR A 137 1.91 17.48 5.57
N PRO A 138 0.91 16.60 5.76
CA PRO A 138 -0.17 16.80 6.72
C PRO A 138 0.37 17.06 8.12
N GLN A 139 -0.17 18.10 8.79
CA GLN A 139 0.26 18.47 10.13
C GLN A 139 -0.51 17.74 11.24
N GLU A 140 -1.73 17.29 10.93
CA GLU A 140 -2.54 16.54 11.89
C GLU A 140 -2.04 15.10 11.99
N VAL A 141 -1.85 14.65 13.24
CA VAL A 141 -1.54 13.24 13.53
C VAL A 141 -2.86 12.56 13.92
N PRO A 142 -3.32 11.56 13.15
CA PRO A 142 -4.51 10.81 13.52
C PRO A 142 -4.33 10.12 14.88
N ASP A 143 -5.38 9.99 15.66
CA ASP A 143 -5.36 9.28 16.95
C ASP A 143 -4.76 7.87 16.79
N GLY A 144 -3.70 7.60 17.55
CA GLY A 144 -2.94 6.36 17.45
C GLY A 144 -2.21 6.15 16.12
N GLY A 145 -2.13 7.17 15.23
CA GLY A 145 -1.41 7.15 13.97
C GLY A 145 0.07 7.50 14.10
N LEU A 146 0.78 7.48 12.97
CA LEU A 146 2.12 8.06 12.84
C LEU A 146 1.99 9.49 12.31
N ALA A 147 2.86 10.39 12.79
CA ALA A 147 3.03 11.69 12.18
C ALA A 147 3.40 11.54 10.69
N ALA A 148 2.94 12.44 9.85
CA ALA A 148 3.27 12.41 8.43
C ALA A 148 4.67 12.98 8.15
N ILE A 149 5.25 12.56 7.02
CA ILE A 149 6.48 13.10 6.42
C ILE A 149 6.29 13.13 4.91
N GLY A 150 6.91 14.08 4.22
CA GLY A 150 6.92 14.18 2.75
C GLY A 150 8.28 13.86 2.16
N LEU A 151 8.33 13.57 0.86
CA LEU A 151 9.60 13.38 0.15
C LEU A 151 10.47 14.64 0.20
N SER A 152 9.86 15.81 0.16
CA SER A 152 10.56 17.11 0.32
C SER A 152 11.15 17.34 1.71
N ASP A 153 10.69 16.61 2.73
CA ASP A 153 11.30 16.66 4.08
C ASP A 153 12.55 15.74 4.17
N LEU A 154 12.71 14.84 3.21
CA LEU A 154 13.78 13.83 3.18
C LEU A 154 14.89 14.17 2.19
N ASN A 155 14.57 14.94 1.15
CA ASN A 155 15.45 15.17 0.00
C ASN A 155 15.53 16.66 -0.32
N GLU A 156 16.72 17.15 -0.68
CA GLU A 156 16.92 18.55 -1.11
C GLU A 156 16.21 18.86 -2.43
N SER A 157 16.02 17.86 -3.28
CA SER A 157 15.34 17.96 -4.57
C SER A 157 14.44 16.76 -4.79
N VAL A 158 13.21 17.02 -5.21
CA VAL A 158 12.22 15.99 -5.53
C VAL A 158 11.73 16.24 -6.96
N PRO A 159 11.66 15.21 -7.82
CA PRO A 159 11.09 15.34 -9.16
C PRO A 159 9.65 15.88 -9.14
N ALA A 160 9.20 16.43 -10.26
CA ALA A 160 7.80 16.82 -10.42
C ALA A 160 6.87 15.62 -10.15
N VAL A 161 5.73 15.89 -9.49
CA VAL A 161 4.75 14.84 -9.12
C VAL A 161 4.33 14.01 -10.34
N ASP A 162 4.25 14.62 -11.53
CA ASP A 162 3.87 13.92 -12.77
C ASP A 162 4.90 12.88 -13.22
N ILE A 163 6.18 13.13 -12.97
CA ILE A 163 7.24 12.14 -13.22
C ILE A 163 7.10 10.97 -12.27
N LEU A 164 6.88 11.25 -10.98
CA LEU A 164 6.67 10.20 -9.98
C LEU A 164 5.38 9.41 -10.24
N LEU A 165 4.31 10.07 -10.71
CA LEU A 165 3.06 9.41 -11.09
C LEU A 165 3.28 8.40 -12.21
N ASP A 166 3.97 8.79 -13.27
CA ASP A 166 4.25 7.92 -14.42
C ASP A 166 5.10 6.71 -14.01
N GLU A 167 6.18 6.95 -13.28
CA GLU A 167 7.07 5.88 -12.78
C GLU A 167 6.33 4.89 -11.86
N VAL A 168 5.56 5.40 -10.89
CA VAL A 168 4.81 4.56 -9.95
C VAL A 168 3.71 3.79 -10.68
N TYR A 169 3.01 4.41 -11.61
CA TYR A 169 1.95 3.77 -12.39
C TYR A 169 2.48 2.56 -13.16
N HIS A 170 3.55 2.72 -13.90
CA HIS A 170 4.15 1.62 -14.65
C HIS A 170 4.76 0.55 -13.74
N ALA A 171 5.50 0.95 -12.72
CA ALA A 171 6.11 0.01 -11.77
C ALA A 171 5.07 -0.90 -11.08
N VAL A 172 3.91 -0.34 -10.69
CA VAL A 172 2.87 -1.13 -10.02
C VAL A 172 2.22 -2.13 -10.98
N ILE A 173 1.94 -1.76 -12.22
CA ILE A 173 1.37 -2.69 -13.22
C ILE A 173 2.35 -3.83 -13.48
N ASP A 174 3.60 -3.51 -13.79
CA ASP A 174 4.65 -4.50 -14.10
C ASP A 174 4.91 -5.45 -12.92
N ALA A 175 4.94 -4.91 -11.69
CA ALA A 175 5.12 -5.71 -10.48
C ALA A 175 3.95 -6.65 -10.23
N VAL A 176 2.71 -6.19 -10.42
CA VAL A 176 1.50 -7.01 -10.24
C VAL A 176 1.43 -8.12 -11.29
N ASP A 177 1.76 -7.84 -12.55
CA ASP A 177 1.78 -8.84 -13.61
C ASP A 177 2.86 -9.89 -13.35
N THR A 178 4.08 -9.45 -13.01
CA THR A 178 5.19 -10.34 -12.64
C THR A 178 4.84 -11.19 -11.41
N TRP A 179 4.22 -10.60 -10.40
CA TRP A 179 3.76 -11.30 -9.20
C TRP A 179 2.72 -12.37 -9.55
N ALA A 180 1.75 -12.04 -10.40
CA ALA A 180 0.71 -12.98 -10.81
C ALA A 180 1.29 -14.19 -11.56
N GLU A 181 2.23 -13.95 -12.48
CA GLU A 181 2.96 -15.01 -13.21
C GLU A 181 3.75 -15.90 -12.25
N ARG A 182 4.52 -15.31 -11.34
CA ARG A 182 5.33 -16.05 -10.36
C ARG A 182 4.46 -16.84 -9.38
N LEU A 183 3.32 -16.28 -8.96
CA LEU A 183 2.39 -16.97 -8.05
C LEU A 183 1.74 -18.17 -8.72
N ASN A 184 1.33 -18.05 -9.99
CA ASN A 184 0.78 -19.17 -10.77
C ASN A 184 1.80 -20.29 -11.05
N ALA A 185 3.10 -19.98 -10.97
CA ALA A 185 4.17 -20.99 -11.08
C ALA A 185 4.48 -21.71 -9.76
N LYS A 186 3.88 -21.26 -8.63
CA LYS A 186 4.00 -21.91 -7.33
C LYS A 186 2.95 -23.00 -7.15
N GLU A 187 3.04 -23.75 -6.04
CA GLU A 187 2.02 -24.69 -5.62
C GLU A 187 0.69 -23.98 -5.33
N GLU A 188 -0.44 -24.64 -5.51
CA GLU A 188 -1.78 -24.04 -5.41
C GLU A 188 -2.05 -23.43 -4.02
N ASP A 189 -1.49 -24.00 -2.97
CA ASP A 189 -1.62 -23.58 -1.57
C ASP A 189 -0.63 -22.46 -1.18
N ALA A 190 0.35 -22.12 -2.04
CA ALA A 190 1.30 -21.03 -1.76
C ALA A 190 0.57 -19.75 -1.37
N GLY A 191 1.05 -19.08 -0.32
CA GLY A 191 0.48 -17.82 0.15
C GLY A 191 0.65 -16.69 -0.88
N PRO A 192 -0.16 -15.62 -0.78
CA PRO A 192 -0.11 -14.51 -1.73
C PRO A 192 1.23 -13.77 -1.76
N LEU A 193 2.01 -13.81 -0.69
CA LEU A 193 3.34 -13.21 -0.63
C LEU A 193 4.48 -14.13 -1.07
N ALA A 194 4.23 -15.43 -1.27
CA ALA A 194 5.28 -16.40 -1.61
C ALA A 194 6.23 -15.98 -2.75
N PRO A 195 5.79 -15.25 -3.80
CA PRO A 195 6.70 -14.77 -4.85
C PRO A 195 7.62 -13.60 -4.45
N VAL A 196 7.25 -12.84 -3.43
CA VAL A 196 7.91 -11.58 -3.02
C VAL A 196 8.24 -11.53 -1.53
N HIS A 197 8.09 -12.65 -0.83
CA HIS A 197 8.18 -12.72 0.64
C HIS A 197 9.50 -12.16 1.18
N ASP A 198 10.63 -12.67 0.70
CA ASP A 198 11.95 -12.29 1.21
C ASP A 198 12.24 -10.80 0.93
N GLU A 199 11.85 -10.32 -0.24
CA GLU A 199 11.98 -8.93 -0.62
C GLU A 199 11.10 -8.04 0.27
N TYR A 200 9.84 -8.44 0.51
CA TYR A 200 8.94 -7.72 1.40
C TYR A 200 9.48 -7.63 2.82
N ILE A 201 9.98 -8.76 3.38
CA ILE A 201 10.59 -8.79 4.71
C ILE A 201 11.82 -7.87 4.80
N ALA A 202 12.67 -7.85 3.76
CA ALA A 202 13.86 -7.01 3.73
C ALA A 202 13.54 -5.50 3.81
N HIS A 203 12.39 -5.08 3.29
CA HIS A 203 11.94 -3.69 3.31
C HIS A 203 11.02 -3.33 4.48
N LEU A 204 10.60 -4.33 5.30
CA LEU A 204 9.74 -4.07 6.44
C LEU A 204 10.48 -3.40 7.60
N ASN A 205 9.94 -2.26 8.03
CA ASN A 205 10.36 -1.63 9.27
C ASN A 205 9.92 -2.46 10.48
N TRP A 206 10.70 -2.36 11.54
CA TRP A 206 10.44 -2.94 12.87
C TRP A 206 10.60 -4.45 12.99
N ILE A 207 11.01 -5.17 11.96
CA ILE A 207 11.44 -6.58 12.12
C ILE A 207 12.55 -6.65 13.18
N GLY A 208 12.39 -7.56 14.14
CA GLY A 208 13.27 -7.72 15.29
C GLY A 208 13.07 -6.69 16.41
N LYS A 209 12.16 -5.72 16.26
CA LYS A 209 11.87 -4.69 17.28
C LYS A 209 10.67 -5.07 18.14
N HIS A 210 10.63 -4.50 19.35
CA HIS A 210 9.44 -4.60 20.20
C HIS A 210 8.29 -3.76 19.65
N VAL A 211 7.14 -4.40 19.50
CA VAL A 211 5.92 -3.78 18.98
C VAL A 211 4.72 -4.09 19.86
N ILE A 212 3.68 -3.28 19.71
CA ILE A 212 2.33 -3.56 20.19
C ILE A 212 1.43 -3.81 18.99
N ALA A 213 0.70 -4.94 18.97
CA ALA A 213 -0.43 -5.16 18.09
C ALA A 213 -1.70 -4.56 18.73
N ARG A 214 -2.38 -3.68 17.99
CA ARG A 214 -3.63 -3.06 18.43
C ARG A 214 -4.78 -3.43 17.52
N SER A 215 -5.94 -3.69 18.12
CA SER A 215 -7.20 -3.88 17.40
C SER A 215 -7.63 -2.59 16.66
N PRO A 216 -8.60 -2.67 15.72
CA PRO A 216 -9.23 -1.49 15.14
C PRO A 216 -9.87 -0.54 16.18
N ALA A 217 -10.32 -1.06 17.31
CA ALA A 217 -10.87 -0.28 18.43
C ALA A 217 -9.78 0.37 19.30
N GLY A 218 -8.48 0.07 19.04
CA GLY A 218 -7.35 0.60 19.79
C GLY A 218 -6.87 -0.28 20.96
N ASP A 219 -7.55 -1.41 21.23
CA ASP A 219 -7.17 -2.32 22.31
C ASP A 219 -5.83 -2.99 22.01
N GLU A 220 -5.03 -3.22 23.05
CA GLU A 220 -3.81 -4.01 22.94
C GLU A 220 -4.15 -5.50 22.84
N LEU A 221 -3.77 -6.12 21.71
CA LEU A 221 -3.97 -7.55 21.44
C LEU A 221 -2.76 -8.40 21.85
N ALA A 222 -1.57 -7.87 21.61
CA ALA A 222 -0.31 -8.52 21.96
C ALA A 222 0.82 -7.50 22.04
N ARG A 223 1.86 -7.85 22.81
CA ARG A 223 3.10 -7.11 22.94
C ARG A 223 4.28 -8.08 22.86
N GLY A 224 5.24 -7.80 22.00
CA GLY A 224 6.39 -8.67 21.81
C GLY A 224 7.30 -8.23 20.67
N ILE A 225 8.11 -9.14 20.17
CA ILE A 225 9.05 -8.88 19.09
C ILE A 225 8.38 -9.22 17.75
N PHE A 226 8.35 -8.28 16.82
CA PHE A 226 7.88 -8.52 15.46
C PHE A 226 8.89 -9.36 14.71
N ARG A 227 8.61 -10.65 14.54
CA ARG A 227 9.55 -11.60 13.95
C ARG A 227 9.55 -11.61 12.44
N THR A 228 8.35 -11.64 11.86
CA THR A 228 8.19 -11.75 10.41
C THR A 228 6.74 -11.47 10.01
N VAL A 229 6.50 -11.48 8.72
CA VAL A 229 5.19 -11.68 8.11
C VAL A 229 5.25 -13.01 7.38
N ASP A 230 4.26 -13.88 7.53
CA ASP A 230 4.22 -15.14 6.80
C ASP A 230 3.82 -14.93 5.32
N ASP A 231 3.88 -15.99 4.52
CA ASP A 231 3.53 -15.93 3.10
C ASP A 231 2.04 -15.65 2.84
N CYS A 232 1.19 -15.82 3.86
CA CYS A 232 -0.21 -15.39 3.84
C CYS A 232 -0.41 -13.90 4.14
N GLY A 233 0.65 -13.17 4.47
CA GLY A 233 0.60 -11.73 4.78
C GLY A 233 0.26 -11.44 6.24
N ARG A 234 0.31 -12.43 7.15
CA ARG A 234 -0.01 -12.27 8.56
C ARG A 234 1.23 -11.88 9.36
N ALA A 235 1.07 -10.89 10.25
CA ALA A 235 2.15 -10.48 11.15
C ALA A 235 2.36 -11.50 12.26
N CYS A 236 3.61 -11.92 12.48
CA CYS A 236 4.02 -12.88 13.49
C CYS A 236 4.78 -12.16 14.61
N ILE A 237 4.22 -12.16 15.81
CA ILE A 237 4.77 -11.49 17.00
C ILE A 237 5.12 -12.54 18.05
N GLU A 238 6.38 -12.62 18.45
CA GLU A 238 6.81 -13.47 19.56
C GLU A 238 6.58 -12.75 20.88
N THR A 239 5.76 -13.34 21.73
CA THR A 239 5.42 -12.86 23.08
C THR A 239 6.00 -13.79 24.12
N GLU A 240 5.95 -13.43 25.41
CA GLU A 240 6.35 -14.31 26.51
C GLU A 240 5.53 -15.62 26.56
N SER A 241 4.29 -15.60 26.04
CA SER A 241 3.40 -16.76 26.00
C SER A 241 3.49 -17.58 24.70
N GLY A 242 4.31 -17.18 23.75
CA GLY A 242 4.49 -17.84 22.45
C GLY A 242 4.23 -16.94 21.25
N LEU A 243 4.09 -17.55 20.08
CA LEU A 243 3.91 -16.84 18.82
C LEU A 243 2.43 -16.46 18.62
N CYS A 244 2.16 -15.16 18.45
CA CYS A 244 0.86 -14.63 18.06
C CYS A 244 0.91 -14.25 16.57
N VAL A 245 -0.15 -14.61 15.82
CA VAL A 245 -0.26 -14.35 14.37
C VAL A 245 -1.54 -13.55 14.12
N PHE A 246 -1.41 -12.44 13.37
CA PHE A 246 -2.50 -11.50 13.13
C PHE A 246 -2.71 -11.22 11.65
N HIS A 247 -3.96 -11.29 11.20
CA HIS A 247 -4.37 -10.74 9.92
C HIS A 247 -4.36 -9.20 9.93
N PHE A 248 -4.16 -8.60 8.77
CA PHE A 248 -4.14 -7.15 8.62
C PHE A 248 -5.48 -6.47 8.97
N GLU A 249 -6.59 -7.21 8.96
CA GLU A 249 -7.89 -6.73 9.40
C GLU A 249 -8.04 -6.71 10.93
N GLU A 250 -7.32 -7.58 11.62
CA GLU A 250 -7.41 -7.76 13.08
C GLU A 250 -6.53 -6.77 13.83
N ALA A 251 -5.37 -6.44 13.27
CA ALA A 251 -4.38 -5.66 13.99
C ALA A 251 -3.70 -4.57 13.15
N SER A 252 -3.08 -3.64 13.85
CA SER A 252 -2.05 -2.73 13.35
C SER A 252 -0.88 -2.72 14.33
N LEU A 253 0.35 -2.59 13.80
CA LEU A 253 1.55 -2.57 14.62
C LEU A 253 1.98 -1.14 14.98
N ARG A 254 2.49 -0.98 16.19
CA ARG A 254 3.14 0.24 16.68
C ARG A 254 4.46 -0.14 17.32
N PRO A 255 5.55 0.60 17.06
CA PRO A 255 6.79 0.38 17.79
C PRO A 255 6.57 0.77 19.25
N LEU A 256 7.21 0.05 20.16
CA LEU A 256 7.41 0.54 21.52
C LEU A 256 8.50 1.62 21.44
N SER A 257 8.21 2.82 21.91
CA SER A 257 9.23 3.85 22.13
C SER A 257 10.25 3.28 23.13
N GLU A 258 11.52 3.35 22.76
CA GLU A 258 12.61 3.09 23.68
C GLU A 258 12.61 4.10 24.82
#